data_12a422c33f57d54f8928aa07a61a8bdb
#
_entry.id   12a422c33f57d54f8928aa07a61a8bdb
#
_cell.length_a   1.000
_cell.length_b   1.000
_cell.length_c   1.000
_cell.angle_alpha   90.00
_cell.angle_beta   90.00
_cell.angle_gamma   90.00
#
_symmetry.space_group_name_H-M   'P 1'
#
loop_
_entity.id
_entity.type
_entity.pdbx_description
1 polymer ?
#
loop_
_entity_poly.entity_id
_entity_poly.type
_entity_poly.pdbx_seq_one_letter_code
_entity_poly.pdbx_strand_id
1 'polypeptide(L)'
;MASGKSLPAFSPERFAPTPQRPLRAKSRVLEHLADIQPHRHDWAQLVFSISGAVRVNTTASTYIVPPSRAVWIPPGIVHAVTAIEQCDLRTLYFGPALLAGEAWQVGRVLEVSPLLRELVLALPALPDPAPPESAADAERRCGIERLVLIELQRARPLALGVALPQDARLRRLCEAMLQEPGRHAGLDEWAQEAGASPRTLSRLFREQLGTSFAQWRSQLLLAHALTLAARGRPMSLIASELGYASASAFTAMVTRTVGMPPSRFFERA
;
A
#
# COMPACT_ATOMS: atom_id res chain seq x y z
N MET A 1 -3.64 -17.57 -17.77
CA MET A 1 -2.93 -16.84 -16.69
C MET A 1 -1.83 -16.02 -17.34
N ALA A 2 -1.98 -14.69 -17.35
CA ALA A 2 -0.93 -13.82 -17.88
C ALA A 2 0.24 -13.84 -16.88
N SER A 3 1.36 -14.41 -17.29
CA SER A 3 2.60 -14.40 -16.50
C SER A 3 3.16 -12.97 -16.49
N GLY A 4 3.06 -12.29 -15.38
CA GLY A 4 3.67 -10.98 -15.19
C GLY A 4 5.19 -11.05 -15.32
N LYS A 5 5.80 -9.99 -15.82
CA LYS A 5 7.25 -9.86 -15.94
C LYS A 5 7.86 -9.78 -14.54
N SER A 6 8.53 -10.86 -14.12
CA SER A 6 9.31 -10.83 -12.88
C SER A 6 10.53 -9.94 -13.06
N LEU A 7 10.65 -8.94 -12.21
CA LEU A 7 11.76 -7.98 -12.21
C LEU A 7 12.62 -8.26 -10.99
N PRO A 8 13.94 -8.39 -11.12
CA PRO A 8 14.80 -8.48 -9.96
C PRO A 8 14.56 -7.29 -9.04
N ALA A 9 14.69 -7.51 -7.74
CA ALA A 9 14.85 -6.40 -6.82
C ALA A 9 15.98 -5.55 -7.40
N PHE A 10 15.64 -4.35 -7.85
CA PHE A 10 16.61 -3.45 -8.45
C PHE A 10 17.69 -3.22 -7.39
N SER A 11 19.01 -3.28 -7.75
CA SER A 11 20.10 -3.12 -6.79
C SER A 11 19.76 -1.98 -5.80
N PRO A 12 19.19 -2.27 -4.63
CA PRO A 12 18.76 -1.23 -3.70
C PRO A 12 19.96 -0.40 -3.25
N GLU A 13 21.14 -0.99 -3.26
CA GLU A 13 22.42 -0.41 -2.91
C GLU A 13 22.74 0.90 -3.66
N ARG A 14 22.36 0.99 -4.95
CA ARG A 14 22.57 2.23 -5.76
C ARG A 14 21.71 3.42 -5.29
N PHE A 15 20.73 3.18 -4.46
CA PHE A 15 19.85 4.19 -3.87
C PHE A 15 19.87 4.14 -2.34
N ALA A 16 20.85 3.48 -1.75
CA ALA A 16 21.01 3.43 -0.31
C ALA A 16 21.17 4.84 0.26
N PRO A 17 20.46 5.20 1.34
CA PRO A 17 20.70 6.45 2.04
C PRO A 17 22.13 6.52 2.58
N THR A 18 22.74 7.69 2.48
CA THR A 18 24.06 7.98 3.04
C THR A 18 23.97 9.16 4.01
N PRO A 19 24.98 9.41 4.87
CA PRO A 19 24.98 10.61 5.74
C PRO A 19 24.86 11.92 4.96
N GLN A 20 25.39 11.98 3.74
CA GLN A 20 25.33 13.18 2.87
C GLN A 20 24.00 13.27 2.11
N ARG A 21 23.36 12.14 1.87
CA ARG A 21 22.05 12.02 1.21
C ARG A 21 21.14 11.09 2.01
N PRO A 22 20.64 11.53 3.15
CA PRO A 22 19.89 10.68 4.08
C PRO A 22 18.49 10.33 3.55
N LEU A 23 17.96 11.08 2.58
CA LEU A 23 16.74 10.76 1.84
C LEU A 23 17.09 10.58 0.36
N ARG A 24 16.63 9.47 -0.21
CA ARG A 24 16.85 9.13 -1.62
C ARG A 24 15.53 8.85 -2.31
N ALA A 25 15.39 9.35 -3.52
CA ALA A 25 14.22 9.09 -4.36
C ALA A 25 14.58 8.17 -5.53
N LYS A 26 13.63 7.33 -5.92
CA LYS A 26 13.70 6.46 -7.09
C LYS A 26 12.37 6.49 -7.82
N SER A 27 12.42 6.51 -9.14
CA SER A 27 11.23 6.41 -10.00
C SER A 27 11.32 5.20 -10.91
N ARG A 28 10.17 4.59 -11.19
CA ARG A 28 10.06 3.47 -12.11
C ARG A 28 8.65 3.33 -12.65
N VAL A 29 8.53 3.21 -13.96
CA VAL A 29 7.28 2.76 -14.58
C VAL A 29 7.23 1.24 -14.53
N LEU A 30 6.15 0.69 -14.00
CA LEU A 30 5.87 -0.74 -13.96
C LEU A 30 4.70 -1.06 -14.88
N GLU A 31 4.87 -2.06 -15.73
CA GLU A 31 3.80 -2.61 -16.54
C GLU A 31 2.80 -3.40 -15.68
N HIS A 32 1.61 -3.65 -16.20
CA HIS A 32 0.61 -4.49 -15.55
C HIS A 32 1.19 -5.86 -15.15
N LEU A 33 0.96 -6.28 -13.93
CA LEU A 33 1.47 -7.51 -13.31
C LEU A 33 3.01 -7.61 -13.21
N ALA A 34 3.74 -6.51 -13.46
CA ALA A 34 5.17 -6.51 -13.16
C ALA A 34 5.38 -6.69 -11.65
N ASP A 35 6.27 -7.60 -11.29
CA ASP A 35 6.52 -8.00 -9.90
C ASP A 35 7.98 -7.74 -9.52
N ILE A 36 8.19 -6.87 -8.53
CA ILE A 36 9.49 -6.67 -7.89
C ILE A 36 9.65 -7.76 -6.83
N GLN A 37 10.63 -8.63 -7.05
CA GLN A 37 10.88 -9.80 -6.21
C GLN A 37 11.02 -9.44 -4.71
N PRO A 38 10.69 -10.38 -3.80
CA PRO A 38 10.88 -10.19 -2.38
C PRO A 38 12.32 -9.81 -2.03
N HIS A 39 12.49 -8.72 -1.30
CA HIS A 39 13.79 -8.21 -0.85
C HIS A 39 13.65 -7.49 0.50
N ARG A 40 14.77 -7.19 1.12
CA ARG A 40 14.85 -6.37 2.33
C ARG A 40 16.06 -5.46 2.27
N HIS A 41 16.06 -4.42 3.05
CA HIS A 41 17.18 -3.49 3.24
C HIS A 41 17.13 -2.87 4.65
N ASP A 42 18.25 -2.32 5.10
CA ASP A 42 18.43 -1.81 6.47
C ASP A 42 17.97 -0.34 6.65
N TRP A 43 17.27 0.21 5.68
CA TRP A 43 16.68 1.55 5.73
C TRP A 43 15.17 1.48 5.52
N ALA A 44 14.47 2.53 5.91
CA ALA A 44 13.02 2.59 5.72
C ALA A 44 12.66 3.00 4.29
N GLN A 45 11.47 2.62 3.86
CA GLN A 45 10.96 2.88 2.51
C GLN A 45 9.55 3.43 2.55
N LEU A 46 9.26 4.45 1.74
CA LEU A 46 7.92 4.88 1.37
C LEU A 46 7.66 4.47 -0.08
N VAL A 47 6.61 3.68 -0.29
CA VAL A 47 6.13 3.30 -1.62
C VAL A 47 4.93 4.17 -1.95
N PHE A 48 5.01 4.92 -3.04
CA PHE A 48 3.97 5.80 -3.53
C PHE A 48 3.79 5.62 -5.04
N SER A 49 2.55 5.61 -5.53
CA SER A 49 2.26 5.60 -6.96
C SER A 49 1.64 6.92 -7.39
N ILE A 50 2.13 7.51 -8.49
CA ILE A 50 1.56 8.73 -9.08
C ILE A 50 0.31 8.40 -9.88
N SER A 51 0.35 7.29 -10.61
CA SER A 51 -0.74 6.75 -11.41
C SER A 51 -0.75 5.24 -11.31
N GLY A 52 -1.91 4.64 -11.41
CA GLY A 52 -2.08 3.21 -11.23
C GLY A 52 -1.91 2.75 -9.77
N ALA A 53 -2.33 1.53 -9.48
CA ALA A 53 -2.27 0.96 -8.15
C ALA A 53 -1.22 -0.14 -8.05
N VAL A 54 -0.58 -0.24 -6.89
CA VAL A 54 0.35 -1.32 -6.57
C VAL A 54 -0.11 -2.11 -5.35
N ARG A 55 0.30 -3.38 -5.31
CA ARG A 55 0.20 -4.23 -4.13
C ARG A 55 1.58 -4.35 -3.50
N VAL A 56 1.68 -4.06 -2.22
CA VAL A 56 2.89 -4.28 -1.42
C VAL A 56 2.63 -5.44 -0.49
N ASN A 57 3.37 -6.54 -0.67
CA ASN A 57 3.29 -7.71 0.18
C ASN A 57 4.45 -7.72 1.17
N THR A 58 4.15 -7.97 2.44
CA THR A 58 5.13 -8.29 3.47
C THR A 58 4.86 -9.69 4.01
N THR A 59 5.69 -10.17 4.93
CA THR A 59 5.44 -11.46 5.59
C THR A 59 4.14 -11.49 6.39
N ALA A 60 3.71 -10.35 6.93
CA ALA A 60 2.58 -10.22 7.84
C ALA A 60 1.34 -9.54 7.23
N SER A 61 1.49 -8.79 6.15
CA SER A 61 0.40 -7.97 5.62
C SER A 61 0.51 -7.73 4.11
N THR A 62 -0.63 -7.50 3.50
CA THR A 62 -0.75 -6.98 2.13
C THR A 62 -1.35 -5.59 2.17
N TYR A 63 -0.81 -4.68 1.37
CA TYR A 63 -1.29 -3.31 1.22
C TYR A 63 -1.63 -3.06 -0.24
N ILE A 64 -2.85 -2.56 -0.51
CA ILE A 64 -3.22 -2.05 -1.83
C ILE A 64 -3.07 -0.54 -1.79
N VAL A 65 -2.26 0.01 -2.68
CA VAL A 65 -1.81 1.40 -2.67
C VAL A 65 -2.28 2.10 -3.94
N PRO A 66 -3.39 2.82 -3.91
CA PRO A 66 -3.80 3.69 -5.00
C PRO A 66 -3.00 5.01 -5.01
N PRO A 67 -3.10 5.84 -6.05
CA PRO A 67 -2.27 7.04 -6.22
C PRO A 67 -2.30 8.06 -5.08
N SER A 68 -3.38 8.11 -4.30
CA SER A 68 -3.53 9.04 -3.16
C SER A 68 -2.99 8.51 -1.84
N ARG A 69 -2.35 7.34 -1.86
CA ARG A 69 -1.87 6.67 -0.65
C ARG A 69 -0.42 6.24 -0.82
N ALA A 70 0.27 6.11 0.31
CA ALA A 70 1.62 5.56 0.36
C ALA A 70 1.72 4.47 1.43
N VAL A 71 2.63 3.52 1.24
CA VAL A 71 2.97 2.53 2.28
C VAL A 71 4.34 2.85 2.83
N TRP A 72 4.39 2.98 4.14
CA TRP A 72 5.61 3.00 4.92
C TRP A 72 6.04 1.58 5.25
N ILE A 73 7.28 1.24 4.93
CA ILE A 73 7.91 -0.05 5.22
C ILE A 73 9.12 0.22 6.12
N PRO A 74 9.12 -0.26 7.38
CA PRO A 74 10.26 -0.15 8.28
C PRO A 74 11.51 -0.88 7.78
N PRO A 75 12.69 -0.56 8.32
CA PRO A 75 13.92 -1.29 8.02
C PRO A 75 13.81 -2.79 8.30
N GLY A 76 14.49 -3.61 7.52
CA GLY A 76 14.60 -5.06 7.72
C GLY A 76 13.37 -5.88 7.33
N ILE A 77 12.25 -5.28 6.97
CA ILE A 77 11.03 -5.99 6.57
C ILE A 77 11.18 -6.52 5.15
N VAL A 78 11.03 -7.84 4.99
CA VAL A 78 10.96 -8.48 3.67
C VAL A 78 9.66 -8.05 2.98
N HIS A 79 9.78 -7.49 1.77
CA HIS A 79 8.64 -7.02 1.01
C HIS A 79 8.83 -7.20 -0.50
N ALA A 80 7.69 -7.30 -1.20
CA ALA A 80 7.58 -7.38 -2.65
C ALA A 80 6.55 -6.34 -3.13
N VAL A 81 6.70 -5.86 -4.37
CA VAL A 81 5.77 -4.88 -4.95
C VAL A 81 5.28 -5.39 -6.30
N THR A 82 3.99 -5.58 -6.43
CA THR A 82 3.33 -6.01 -7.68
C THR A 82 2.48 -4.89 -8.23
N ALA A 83 2.65 -4.54 -9.49
CA ALA A 83 1.79 -3.59 -10.18
C ALA A 83 0.42 -4.25 -10.47
N ILE A 84 -0.66 -3.71 -9.91
CA ILE A 84 -2.03 -4.15 -10.20
C ILE A 84 -2.44 -3.71 -11.61
N GLU A 85 -1.90 -2.58 -12.04
CA GLU A 85 -2.02 -2.00 -13.37
C GLU A 85 -0.73 -1.27 -13.73
N GLN A 86 -0.59 -0.80 -14.98
CA GLN A 86 0.54 0.05 -15.31
C GLN A 86 0.60 1.25 -14.36
N CYS A 87 1.73 1.47 -13.72
CA CYS A 87 1.87 2.50 -12.70
C CYS A 87 3.20 3.25 -12.79
N ASP A 88 3.18 4.53 -12.41
CA ASP A 88 4.40 5.34 -12.19
C ASP A 88 4.72 5.29 -10.69
N LEU A 89 5.63 4.39 -10.33
CA LEU A 89 6.04 4.14 -8.97
C LEU A 89 7.13 5.11 -8.52
N ARG A 90 6.91 5.75 -7.38
CA ARG A 90 7.89 6.55 -6.65
C ARG A 90 8.25 5.85 -5.35
N THR A 91 9.52 5.77 -5.08
CA THR A 91 10.02 5.19 -3.85
C THR A 91 10.95 6.20 -3.18
N LEU A 92 10.71 6.45 -1.90
CA LEU A 92 11.64 7.19 -1.05
C LEU A 92 12.30 6.24 -0.07
N TYR A 93 13.61 6.36 0.07
CA TYR A 93 14.41 5.62 1.04
C TYR A 93 14.93 6.58 2.11
N PHE A 94 14.80 6.20 3.37
CA PHE A 94 15.10 7.04 4.54
C PHE A 94 16.21 6.40 5.38
N GLY A 95 17.27 7.15 5.58
CA GLY A 95 18.33 6.77 6.52
C GLY A 95 17.79 6.67 7.95
N PRO A 96 18.42 5.86 8.83
CA PRO A 96 17.88 5.54 10.15
C PRO A 96 17.63 6.75 11.07
N ALA A 97 18.37 7.84 10.85
CA ALA A 97 18.27 9.05 11.69
C ALA A 97 17.10 9.97 11.34
N LEU A 98 16.43 9.79 10.18
CA LEU A 98 15.44 10.76 9.72
C LEU A 98 14.08 10.66 10.39
N LEU A 99 13.64 9.45 10.73
CA LEU A 99 12.34 9.20 11.32
C LEU A 99 12.51 8.22 12.49
N ALA A 100 12.66 8.78 13.69
CA ALA A 100 12.81 8.04 14.93
C ALA A 100 11.47 7.91 15.66
N GLY A 101 11.33 6.88 16.49
CA GLY A 101 10.19 6.62 17.35
C GLY A 101 9.37 5.40 16.95
N GLU A 102 8.65 4.84 17.93
CA GLU A 102 7.88 3.59 17.78
C GLU A 102 6.88 3.63 16.63
N ALA A 103 6.32 4.80 16.38
CA ALA A 103 5.37 5.00 15.29
C ALA A 103 5.95 4.61 13.92
N TRP A 104 7.24 4.67 13.69
CA TRP A 104 7.91 4.37 12.42
C TRP A 104 8.46 2.95 12.33
N GLN A 105 8.31 2.16 13.39
CA GLN A 105 8.73 0.75 13.43
C GLN A 105 7.66 -0.21 12.88
N VAL A 106 6.47 0.29 12.55
CA VAL A 106 5.34 -0.53 12.07
C VAL A 106 4.97 -0.12 10.65
N GLY A 107 4.80 -1.11 9.78
CA GLY A 107 4.29 -0.90 8.42
C GLY A 107 2.87 -0.34 8.43
N ARG A 108 2.61 0.69 7.64
CA ARG A 108 1.30 1.36 7.60
C ARG A 108 1.03 2.05 6.27
N VAL A 109 -0.24 2.23 5.97
CA VAL A 109 -0.70 3.10 4.89
C VAL A 109 -0.82 4.52 5.42
N LEU A 110 -0.36 5.49 4.64
CA LEU A 110 -0.44 6.92 4.93
C LEU A 110 -1.27 7.63 3.86
N GLU A 111 -2.04 8.61 4.28
CA GLU A 111 -2.69 9.56 3.38
C GLU A 111 -1.63 10.51 2.80
N VAL A 112 -1.62 10.68 1.47
CA VAL A 112 -0.67 11.58 0.80
C VAL A 112 -1.37 12.90 0.52
N SER A 113 -0.89 13.98 1.16
CA SER A 113 -1.40 15.33 0.88
C SER A 113 -0.98 15.79 -0.53
N PRO A 114 -1.72 16.71 -1.16
CA PRO A 114 -1.30 17.29 -2.44
C PRO A 114 0.12 17.87 -2.38
N LEU A 115 0.48 18.51 -1.26
CA LEU A 115 1.83 19.05 -1.08
C LEU A 115 2.87 17.92 -1.02
N LEU A 116 2.63 16.86 -0.23
CA LEU A 116 3.55 15.73 -0.16
C LEU A 116 3.75 15.08 -1.54
N ARG A 117 2.68 14.95 -2.32
CA ARG A 117 2.74 14.44 -3.68
C ARG A 117 3.69 15.26 -4.56
N GLU A 118 3.53 16.57 -4.59
CA GLU A 118 4.38 17.46 -5.40
C GLU A 118 5.84 17.49 -4.92
N LEU A 119 6.06 17.42 -3.61
CA LEU A 119 7.40 17.30 -3.04
C LEU A 119 8.10 16.01 -3.46
N VAL A 120 7.39 14.87 -3.45
CA VAL A 120 7.91 13.58 -3.92
C VAL A 120 8.27 13.63 -5.40
N LEU A 121 7.45 14.31 -6.22
CA LEU A 121 7.71 14.51 -7.65
C LEU A 121 8.92 15.42 -7.91
N ALA A 122 9.14 16.41 -7.06
CA ALA A 122 10.23 17.36 -7.18
C ALA A 122 11.60 16.80 -6.74
N LEU A 123 11.63 15.66 -6.03
CA LEU A 123 12.88 15.00 -5.63
C LEU A 123 13.54 14.29 -6.82
N PRO A 124 14.83 14.55 -7.10
CA PRO A 124 15.53 13.87 -8.19
C PRO A 124 15.77 12.39 -7.87
N ALA A 125 15.41 11.52 -8.81
CA ALA A 125 15.67 10.07 -8.74
C ALA A 125 17.07 9.75 -9.28
N LEU A 126 18.10 10.06 -8.51
CA LEU A 126 19.51 9.91 -8.91
C LEU A 126 20.14 8.69 -8.25
N PRO A 127 20.63 7.68 -9.02
CA PRO A 127 21.43 6.57 -8.51
C PRO A 127 22.85 7.03 -8.14
N ASP A 128 23.58 6.22 -7.39
CA ASP A 128 25.01 6.43 -7.17
C ASP A 128 25.87 5.81 -8.29
N PRO A 129 26.97 6.48 -8.69
CA PRO A 129 27.34 7.83 -8.27
C PRO A 129 26.41 8.87 -8.89
N ALA A 130 25.96 9.84 -8.08
CA ALA A 130 25.15 10.93 -8.56
C ALA A 130 26.05 11.99 -9.25
N PRO A 131 25.54 12.70 -10.28
CA PRO A 131 26.29 13.79 -10.90
C PRO A 131 26.59 14.91 -9.88
N PRO A 132 27.63 15.74 -10.11
CA PRO A 132 27.88 16.92 -9.30
C PRO A 132 26.62 17.80 -9.23
N GLU A 133 26.34 18.32 -8.05
CA GLU A 133 25.17 19.15 -7.77
C GLU A 133 25.64 20.57 -7.45
N SER A 134 24.97 21.59 -7.99
CA SER A 134 25.26 22.98 -7.63
C SER A 134 24.85 23.27 -6.18
N ALA A 135 25.44 24.29 -5.55
CA ALA A 135 25.05 24.69 -4.20
C ALA A 135 23.57 25.06 -4.11
N ALA A 136 23.03 25.73 -5.12
CA ALA A 136 21.61 26.09 -5.18
C ALA A 136 20.70 24.86 -5.31
N ASP A 137 21.08 23.86 -6.12
CA ASP A 137 20.31 22.61 -6.23
C ASP A 137 20.36 21.79 -4.94
N ALA A 138 21.52 21.77 -4.27
CA ALA A 138 21.66 21.11 -2.97
C ALA A 138 20.79 21.78 -1.91
N GLU A 139 20.75 23.10 -1.85
CA GLU A 139 19.89 23.84 -0.93
C GLU A 139 18.41 23.58 -1.22
N ARG A 140 18.01 23.64 -2.50
CA ARG A 140 16.63 23.30 -2.91
C ARG A 140 16.25 21.88 -2.51
N ARG A 141 17.11 20.91 -2.78
CA ARG A 141 16.89 19.51 -2.39
C ARG A 141 16.73 19.36 -0.89
N CYS A 142 17.62 19.95 -0.09
CA CYS A 142 17.51 19.93 1.38
C CYS A 142 16.20 20.55 1.88
N GLY A 143 15.75 21.63 1.25
CA GLY A 143 14.45 22.25 1.56
C GLY A 143 13.28 21.30 1.28
N ILE A 144 13.28 20.63 0.13
CA ILE A 144 12.26 19.64 -0.23
C ILE A 144 12.29 18.45 0.73
N GLU A 145 13.44 17.88 1.02
CA GLU A 145 13.61 16.77 1.96
C GLU A 145 13.04 17.09 3.35
N ARG A 146 13.32 18.29 3.84
CA ARG A 146 12.78 18.77 5.13
C ARG A 146 11.26 18.86 5.11
N LEU A 147 10.67 19.39 4.04
CA LEU A 147 9.22 19.47 3.89
C LEU A 147 8.58 18.10 3.78
N VAL A 148 9.20 17.16 3.06
CA VAL A 148 8.74 15.77 2.99
C VAL A 148 8.66 15.15 4.39
N LEU A 149 9.67 15.34 5.23
CA LEU A 149 9.67 14.82 6.61
C LEU A 149 8.55 15.43 7.46
N ILE A 150 8.33 16.74 7.33
CA ILE A 150 7.25 17.45 8.05
C ILE A 150 5.89 16.91 7.59
N GLU A 151 5.66 16.78 6.29
CA GLU A 151 4.40 16.27 5.75
C GLU A 151 4.15 14.81 6.16
N LEU A 152 5.18 13.96 6.16
CA LEU A 152 5.06 12.57 6.62
C LEU A 152 4.71 12.47 8.10
N GLN A 153 5.28 13.33 8.96
CA GLN A 153 4.94 13.37 10.39
C GLN A 153 3.49 13.80 10.62
N ARG A 154 2.91 14.60 9.72
CA ARG A 154 1.52 15.05 9.74
C ARG A 154 0.57 14.11 9.03
N ALA A 155 1.10 13.18 8.21
CA ALA A 155 0.29 12.27 7.42
C ALA A 155 -0.56 11.36 8.32
N ARG A 156 -1.85 11.27 7.97
CA ARG A 156 -2.80 10.46 8.72
C ARG A 156 -2.57 8.98 8.41
N PRO A 157 -2.34 8.12 9.41
CA PRO A 157 -2.30 6.68 9.19
C PRO A 157 -3.72 6.16 8.92
N LEU A 158 -3.81 5.21 7.98
CA LEU A 158 -5.05 4.57 7.58
C LEU A 158 -4.99 3.07 7.88
N ALA A 159 -6.07 2.51 8.41
CA ALA A 159 -6.20 1.07 8.67
C ALA A 159 -6.52 0.30 7.37
N LEU A 160 -5.63 0.41 6.37
CA LEU A 160 -5.79 -0.20 5.04
C LEU A 160 -4.84 -1.39 4.81
N GLY A 161 -4.08 -1.78 5.81
CA GLY A 161 -3.30 -3.01 5.77
C GLY A 161 -4.20 -4.22 5.95
N VAL A 162 -4.12 -5.16 5.03
CA VAL A 162 -4.85 -6.44 5.10
C VAL A 162 -3.88 -7.46 5.65
N ALA A 163 -4.05 -7.84 6.93
CA ALA A 163 -3.19 -8.82 7.58
C ALA A 163 -3.29 -10.19 6.90
N LEU A 164 -2.16 -10.88 6.73
CA LEU A 164 -2.10 -12.21 6.15
C LEU A 164 -1.77 -13.25 7.24
N PRO A 165 -2.52 -14.37 7.29
CA PRO A 165 -2.29 -15.41 8.28
C PRO A 165 -1.04 -16.25 7.95
N GLN A 166 -0.52 -16.94 8.99
CA GLN A 166 0.56 -17.92 8.83
C GLN A 166 0.04 -19.30 8.44
N ASP A 167 -1.19 -19.65 8.86
CA ASP A 167 -1.83 -20.90 8.47
C ASP A 167 -2.02 -20.97 6.96
N ALA A 168 -1.46 -21.98 6.30
CA ALA A 168 -1.42 -22.09 4.84
C ALA A 168 -2.81 -22.21 4.19
N ARG A 169 -3.81 -22.78 4.90
CA ARG A 169 -5.18 -22.91 4.39
C ARG A 169 -5.87 -21.55 4.42
N LEU A 170 -5.82 -20.88 5.58
CA LEU A 170 -6.41 -19.56 5.74
C LEU A 170 -5.72 -18.54 4.83
N ARG A 171 -4.40 -18.65 4.64
CA ARG A 171 -3.63 -17.79 3.73
C ARG A 171 -4.11 -17.92 2.29
N ARG A 172 -4.27 -19.16 1.78
CA ARG A 172 -4.82 -19.38 0.42
C ARG A 172 -6.21 -18.78 0.24
N LEU A 173 -7.06 -18.89 1.27
CA LEU A 173 -8.38 -18.26 1.26
C LEU A 173 -8.28 -16.74 1.19
N CYS A 174 -7.45 -16.12 2.03
CA CYS A 174 -7.21 -14.67 2.01
C CYS A 174 -6.64 -14.20 0.67
N GLU A 175 -5.73 -14.96 0.08
CA GLU A 175 -5.17 -14.68 -1.25
C GLU A 175 -6.22 -14.77 -2.36
N ALA A 176 -7.12 -15.77 -2.33
CA ALA A 176 -8.25 -15.86 -3.27
C ALA A 176 -9.19 -14.65 -3.14
N MET A 177 -9.50 -14.23 -1.93
CA MET A 177 -10.31 -13.03 -1.67
C MET A 177 -9.61 -11.74 -2.17
N LEU A 178 -8.29 -11.67 -2.08
CA LEU A 178 -7.50 -10.54 -2.61
C LEU A 178 -7.53 -10.49 -4.14
N GLN A 179 -7.67 -11.61 -4.81
CA GLN A 179 -7.78 -11.66 -6.28
C GLN A 179 -9.17 -11.29 -6.76
N GLU A 180 -10.21 -11.82 -6.10
CA GLU A 180 -11.61 -11.67 -6.48
C GLU A 180 -12.47 -11.19 -5.29
N PRO A 181 -12.36 -9.91 -4.89
CA PRO A 181 -12.97 -9.41 -3.65
C PRO A 181 -14.50 -9.43 -3.64
N GLY A 182 -15.13 -9.40 -4.81
CA GLY A 182 -16.59 -9.46 -4.98
C GLY A 182 -17.18 -10.85 -5.19
N ARG A 183 -16.34 -11.92 -5.25
CA ARG A 183 -16.76 -13.28 -5.63
C ARG A 183 -17.82 -13.86 -4.70
N HIS A 184 -17.65 -13.70 -3.39
CA HIS A 184 -18.59 -14.19 -2.36
C HIS A 184 -18.90 -13.10 -1.34
N ALA A 185 -20.16 -13.01 -0.95
CA ALA A 185 -20.62 -11.99 -0.02
C ALA A 185 -20.37 -12.35 1.45
N GLY A 186 -20.39 -13.63 1.80
CA GLY A 186 -20.39 -14.11 3.18
C GLY A 186 -19.30 -15.11 3.51
N LEU A 187 -19.18 -15.39 4.81
CA LEU A 187 -18.23 -16.36 5.34
C LEU A 187 -18.61 -17.81 4.97
N ASP A 188 -19.90 -18.09 4.83
CA ASP A 188 -20.39 -19.46 4.59
C ASP A 188 -19.93 -19.98 3.22
N GLU A 189 -20.03 -19.15 2.19
CA GLU A 189 -19.60 -19.47 0.84
C GLU A 189 -18.07 -19.68 0.78
N TRP A 190 -17.31 -18.80 1.42
CA TRP A 190 -15.87 -18.95 1.54
C TRP A 190 -15.45 -20.16 2.37
N ALA A 191 -16.23 -20.52 3.39
CA ALA A 191 -16.00 -21.72 4.21
C ALA A 191 -16.21 -22.98 3.39
N GLN A 192 -17.25 -23.02 2.56
CA GLN A 192 -17.52 -24.13 1.65
C GLN A 192 -16.37 -24.34 0.66
N GLU A 193 -15.89 -23.25 0.05
CA GLU A 193 -14.75 -23.30 -0.89
C GLU A 193 -13.46 -23.77 -0.19
N ALA A 194 -13.22 -23.33 1.04
CA ALA A 194 -12.05 -23.74 1.83
C ALA A 194 -12.16 -25.16 2.40
N GLY A 195 -13.27 -25.86 2.24
CA GLY A 195 -13.52 -27.16 2.87
C GLY A 195 -13.49 -27.09 4.40
N ALA A 196 -14.00 -25.99 4.98
CA ALA A 196 -14.01 -25.75 6.41
C ALA A 196 -15.39 -25.30 6.89
N SER A 197 -15.67 -25.42 8.21
CA SER A 197 -16.89 -24.82 8.75
C SER A 197 -16.72 -23.31 8.97
N PRO A 198 -17.81 -22.49 8.87
CA PRO A 198 -17.78 -21.07 9.19
C PRO A 198 -17.23 -20.79 10.60
N ARG A 199 -17.54 -21.66 11.56
CA ARG A 199 -17.01 -21.60 12.93
C ARG A 199 -15.49 -21.76 12.96
N THR A 200 -14.95 -22.70 12.18
CA THR A 200 -13.49 -22.92 12.08
C THR A 200 -12.81 -21.70 11.49
N LEU A 201 -13.33 -21.15 10.39
CA LEU A 201 -12.75 -19.94 9.79
C LEU A 201 -12.84 -18.74 10.73
N SER A 202 -14.00 -18.50 11.38
CA SER A 202 -14.16 -17.41 12.34
C SER A 202 -13.14 -17.50 13.48
N ARG A 203 -12.88 -18.71 13.99
CA ARG A 203 -11.86 -18.93 15.02
C ARG A 203 -10.46 -18.62 14.50
N LEU A 204 -10.10 -19.13 13.33
CA LEU A 204 -8.79 -18.88 12.70
C LEU A 204 -8.53 -17.40 12.42
N PHE A 205 -9.53 -16.64 11.94
CA PHE A 205 -9.41 -15.19 11.77
C PHE A 205 -9.08 -14.49 13.10
N ARG A 206 -9.74 -14.86 14.19
CA ARG A 206 -9.47 -14.27 15.51
C ARG A 206 -8.10 -14.67 16.06
N GLU A 207 -7.73 -15.95 15.97
CA GLU A 207 -6.48 -16.47 16.52
C GLU A 207 -5.25 -16.00 15.75
N GLN A 208 -5.33 -15.97 14.41
CA GLN A 208 -4.18 -15.66 13.57
C GLN A 208 -4.06 -14.17 13.25
N LEU A 209 -5.17 -13.47 13.12
CA LEU A 209 -5.21 -12.08 12.63
C LEU A 209 -5.74 -11.08 13.67
N GLY A 210 -6.18 -11.54 14.84
CA GLY A 210 -6.73 -10.68 15.89
C GLY A 210 -8.02 -9.94 15.48
N THR A 211 -8.67 -10.32 14.38
CA THR A 211 -9.82 -9.63 13.83
C THR A 211 -10.92 -10.60 13.40
N SER A 212 -12.14 -10.12 13.19
CA SER A 212 -13.21 -10.93 12.60
C SER A 212 -13.08 -10.97 11.07
N PHE A 213 -13.63 -12.03 10.45
CA PHE A 213 -13.76 -12.11 9.00
C PHE A 213 -14.41 -10.87 8.39
N ALA A 214 -15.49 -10.39 9.00
CA ALA A 214 -16.23 -9.21 8.50
C ALA A 214 -15.37 -7.94 8.52
N GLN A 215 -14.60 -7.72 9.59
CA GLN A 215 -13.68 -6.58 9.69
C GLN A 215 -12.55 -6.70 8.67
N TRP A 216 -11.91 -7.87 8.57
CA TRP A 216 -10.85 -8.14 7.61
C TRP A 216 -11.35 -7.95 6.17
N ARG A 217 -12.51 -8.51 5.83
CA ARG A 217 -13.13 -8.33 4.51
C ARG A 217 -13.46 -6.86 4.22
N SER A 218 -13.96 -6.11 5.21
CA SER A 218 -14.24 -4.68 5.03
C SER A 218 -12.97 -3.88 4.69
N GLN A 219 -11.84 -4.18 5.32
CA GLN A 219 -10.55 -3.55 5.00
C GLN A 219 -10.09 -3.88 3.57
N LEU A 220 -10.21 -5.15 3.16
CA LEU A 220 -9.93 -5.60 1.80
C LEU A 220 -10.78 -4.86 0.77
N LEU A 221 -12.10 -4.85 0.96
CA LEU A 221 -13.03 -4.20 0.04
C LEU A 221 -12.81 -2.68 -0.05
N LEU A 222 -12.47 -2.06 1.08
CA LEU A 222 -12.15 -0.63 1.11
C LEU A 222 -10.87 -0.31 0.31
N ALA A 223 -9.85 -1.15 0.41
CA ALA A 223 -8.62 -0.98 -0.36
C ALA A 223 -8.87 -1.12 -1.88
N HIS A 224 -9.70 -2.08 -2.29
CA HIS A 224 -10.13 -2.21 -3.69
C HIS A 224 -11.00 -1.03 -4.14
N ALA A 225 -11.93 -0.57 -3.28
CA ALA A 225 -12.77 0.60 -3.58
C ALA A 225 -11.95 1.86 -3.85
N LEU A 226 -10.88 2.09 -3.09
CA LEU A 226 -9.95 3.19 -3.34
C LEU A 226 -9.29 3.12 -4.71
N THR A 227 -8.89 1.93 -5.14
CA THR A 227 -8.30 1.73 -6.47
C THR A 227 -9.31 2.04 -7.59
N LEU A 228 -10.57 1.58 -7.43
CA LEU A 228 -11.64 1.85 -8.40
C LEU A 228 -12.03 3.34 -8.41
N ALA A 229 -12.09 3.99 -7.25
CA ALA A 229 -12.37 5.41 -7.13
C ALA A 229 -11.29 6.28 -7.77
N ALA A 230 -10.00 5.93 -7.59
CA ALA A 230 -8.87 6.60 -8.23
C ALA A 230 -8.91 6.51 -9.78
N ARG A 231 -9.60 5.50 -10.32
CA ARG A 231 -9.89 5.36 -11.77
C ARG A 231 -11.15 6.13 -12.21
N GLY A 232 -11.75 6.92 -11.34
CA GLY A 232 -12.98 7.68 -11.63
C GLY A 232 -14.24 6.82 -11.73
N ARG A 233 -14.25 5.57 -11.22
CA ARG A 233 -15.44 4.73 -11.22
C ARG A 233 -16.54 5.32 -10.34
N PRO A 234 -17.79 5.42 -10.79
CA PRO A 234 -18.92 5.86 -9.96
C PRO A 234 -19.13 4.95 -8.74
N MET A 235 -19.53 5.52 -7.61
CA MET A 235 -19.75 4.78 -6.35
C MET A 235 -20.75 3.64 -6.49
N SER A 236 -21.78 3.78 -7.32
CA SER A 236 -22.74 2.71 -7.59
C SER A 236 -22.12 1.51 -8.28
N LEU A 237 -21.21 1.75 -9.25
CA LEU A 237 -20.48 0.69 -9.92
C LEU A 237 -19.45 0.03 -8.98
N ILE A 238 -18.75 0.82 -8.16
CA ILE A 238 -17.83 0.30 -7.15
C ILE A 238 -18.58 -0.63 -6.20
N ALA A 239 -19.73 -0.23 -5.68
CA ALA A 239 -20.55 -1.06 -4.81
C ALA A 239 -20.93 -2.39 -5.48
N SER A 240 -21.38 -2.35 -6.72
CA SER A 240 -21.76 -3.55 -7.49
C SER A 240 -20.58 -4.47 -7.78
N GLU A 241 -19.42 -3.93 -8.24
CA GLU A 241 -18.20 -4.70 -8.50
C GLU A 241 -17.65 -5.39 -7.25
N LEU A 242 -17.86 -4.79 -6.08
CA LEU A 242 -17.45 -5.35 -4.78
C LEU A 242 -18.50 -6.27 -4.13
N GLY A 243 -19.57 -6.61 -4.87
CA GLY A 243 -20.59 -7.57 -4.43
C GLY A 243 -21.60 -7.01 -3.44
N TYR A 244 -21.80 -5.69 -3.37
CA TYR A 244 -22.85 -5.08 -2.53
C TYR A 244 -24.18 -5.03 -3.27
N ALA A 245 -25.25 -5.43 -2.60
CA ALA A 245 -26.61 -5.37 -3.14
C ALA A 245 -27.10 -3.95 -3.40
N SER A 246 -26.52 -2.93 -2.75
CA SER A 246 -26.88 -1.52 -2.93
C SER A 246 -25.73 -0.58 -2.59
N ALA A 247 -25.75 0.62 -3.19
CA ALA A 247 -24.82 1.71 -2.84
C ALA A 247 -24.96 2.13 -1.36
N SER A 248 -26.15 2.02 -0.78
CA SER A 248 -26.39 2.35 0.63
C SER A 248 -25.69 1.37 1.57
N ALA A 249 -25.70 0.06 1.26
CA ALA A 249 -25.00 -0.95 2.02
C ALA A 249 -23.48 -0.75 1.97
N PHE A 250 -22.94 -0.41 0.79
CA PHE A 250 -21.54 -0.03 0.61
C PHE A 250 -21.19 1.23 1.42
N THR A 251 -22.00 2.28 1.33
CA THR A 251 -21.84 3.53 2.10
C THR A 251 -21.78 3.26 3.61
N ALA A 252 -22.68 2.43 4.11
CA ALA A 252 -22.69 2.05 5.54
C ALA A 252 -21.40 1.30 5.94
N MET A 253 -20.89 0.42 5.09
CA MET A 253 -19.61 -0.28 5.35
C MET A 253 -18.45 0.72 5.40
N VAL A 254 -18.31 1.59 4.41
CA VAL A 254 -17.24 2.60 4.37
C VAL A 254 -17.30 3.48 5.61
N THR A 255 -18.46 4.07 5.92
CA THR A 255 -18.63 4.95 7.08
C THR A 255 -18.25 4.26 8.38
N ARG A 256 -18.67 3.01 8.56
CA ARG A 256 -18.32 2.21 9.76
C ARG A 256 -16.82 1.91 9.84
N THR A 257 -16.16 1.68 8.70
CA THR A 257 -14.74 1.27 8.65
C THR A 257 -13.79 2.45 8.84
N VAL A 258 -14.11 3.61 8.26
CA VAL A 258 -13.20 4.79 8.27
C VAL A 258 -13.72 5.99 9.07
N GLY A 259 -14.93 5.91 9.61
CA GLY A 259 -15.53 6.95 10.44
C GLY A 259 -16.02 8.18 9.66
N MET A 260 -16.09 8.12 8.31
CA MET A 260 -16.56 9.22 7.46
C MET A 260 -17.27 8.71 6.21
N PRO A 261 -18.15 9.53 5.56
CA PRO A 261 -18.86 9.15 4.36
C PRO A 261 -17.92 8.88 3.17
N PRO A 262 -18.31 8.00 2.21
CA PRO A 262 -17.54 7.70 1.00
C PRO A 262 -17.16 8.94 0.20
N SER A 263 -18.08 9.89 -0.02
CA SER A 263 -17.79 11.14 -0.73
C SER A 263 -16.55 11.84 -0.19
N ARG A 264 -16.47 11.99 1.14
CA ARG A 264 -15.36 12.64 1.81
C ARG A 264 -14.08 11.82 1.83
N PHE A 265 -14.21 10.49 1.88
CA PHE A 265 -13.07 9.58 1.92
C PHE A 265 -12.40 9.40 0.56
N PHE A 266 -13.21 9.32 -0.52
CA PHE A 266 -12.73 9.09 -1.88
C PHE A 266 -12.43 10.39 -2.65
N GLU A 267 -12.98 11.57 -2.27
CA GLU A 267 -12.60 12.87 -2.87
C GLU A 267 -11.10 13.19 -2.72
N ARG A 268 -10.43 12.52 -1.78
CA ARG A 268 -8.99 12.64 -1.54
C ARG A 268 -8.19 11.48 -2.17
N ALA A 269 -8.83 10.69 -3.02
CA ALA A 269 -8.21 9.52 -3.66
C ALA A 269 -7.65 9.83 -5.05
#